data_56286c4ade9477f42ca30d8c934a808e
#
_entry.id   56286c4ade9477f42ca30d8c934a808e
#
_cell.length_a   1.000
_cell.length_b   1.000
_cell.length_c   1.000
_cell.angle_alpha   90.00
_cell.angle_beta   90.00
_cell.angle_gamma   90.00
#
_symmetry.space_group_name_H-M   'P 1'
#
loop_
_entity.id
_entity.type
_entity.pdbx_description
1 polymer ?
#
loop_
_entity_poly.entity_id
_entity_poly.type
_entity_poly.pdbx_seq_one_letter_code
_entity_poly.pdbx_strand_id
1 'polypeptide(L)'
;MSRLTARGRRARAPVLLVALLLAACSGPSLPFVGSPTPVQPRQLVVRAVETTGDRAVAGARVMGAQAAATTRADGTATVTALPGTTITVEAEGHDKATGQVPSDGELKVALRPNVVAGTVTDAAGKPLVGAKIFVDGQATVARSDAQGHYRLAGVPAKGTLVFKTAGFRLAELAIDGKPQRDVAMQPFTARALYAPASVFEGTGHLATMLATIARTDVNAMVIDVKEGGGNLYYATNLPEARAAGAVMTEPLLHLDTLLPMLKKRGIYTIARMVVMKDQILPKTHPEYAVQNTKTGKPWTDYKGTTWLDPYEPGVAEYIAKIAGDLAAKGFDEVQLDYVRFFSDGDYSTAKTNLPNTQSFRLPAVRRLFRVVSDTLAPTKTFFGADVFPISFIATDDQGIGQRPEVIMPYVDYFDPMVYPSHYGPYTFGYAVPNDHPYDIINRTLKIMNRQSAGLPLRIRPWIQDFGLPGMRTYTAADLRAEMKALHDNHAAGWMIWNAAARFTTAALSGPVPGENSGPITSMAPAPSAASSSSTIPSSSPQ
;
A
#
# COMPACT_ATOMS: atom_id res chain seq x y z
N MET A 1 7.72 60.06 -12.76
CA MET A 1 6.67 60.88 -13.41
C MET A 1 5.39 60.07 -13.27
N SER A 2 4.31 60.40 -12.63
CA SER A 2 3.75 61.62 -12.02
C SER A 2 2.88 61.18 -10.84
N ARG A 3 2.98 61.93 -9.77
CA ARG A 3 2.07 61.93 -8.63
C ARG A 3 0.70 62.50 -9.07
N LEU A 4 -0.37 62.06 -8.43
CA LEU A 4 -1.49 62.99 -8.12
C LEU A 4 -2.30 62.51 -6.88
N THR A 5 -2.38 63.40 -5.95
CA THR A 5 -3.07 63.47 -4.67
C THR A 5 -4.48 64.03 -4.83
N ALA A 6 -5.45 63.62 -4.00
CA ALA A 6 -6.61 64.42 -3.56
C ALA A 6 -7.21 63.77 -2.32
N ARG A 7 -7.10 64.32 -1.12
CA ARG A 7 -7.95 65.31 -0.37
C ARG A 7 -9.44 64.95 -0.50
N GLY A 8 -10.19 64.48 0.49
CA GLY A 8 -10.42 65.00 1.82
C GLY A 8 -11.69 65.84 1.84
N ARG A 9 -12.80 65.33 2.42
CA ARG A 9 -13.88 66.18 2.94
C ARG A 9 -14.58 65.53 4.14
N ARG A 10 -14.48 66.22 5.30
CA ARG A 10 -15.27 66.00 6.49
C ARG A 10 -16.64 66.65 6.29
N ALA A 11 -17.75 65.99 6.64
CA ALA A 11 -19.06 66.58 6.85
C ALA A 11 -19.47 66.45 8.32
N ARG A 12 -19.76 67.58 8.90
CA ARG A 12 -20.27 67.77 10.29
C ARG A 12 -21.79 67.60 10.29
N ALA A 13 -22.32 66.90 11.32
CA ALA A 13 -23.73 66.80 11.59
C ALA A 13 -24.21 68.00 12.44
N PRO A 14 -25.42 68.45 12.28
CA PRO A 14 -26.01 69.41 13.22
C PRO A 14 -26.83 68.69 14.34
N VAL A 15 -26.63 69.14 15.54
CA VAL A 15 -27.42 68.83 16.74
C VAL A 15 -28.79 69.52 16.62
N LEU A 16 -29.87 68.77 16.77
CA LEU A 16 -31.20 69.27 16.92
C LEU A 16 -31.69 69.01 18.36
N LEU A 17 -31.85 70.07 19.12
CA LEU A 17 -32.42 70.11 20.46
C LEU A 17 -33.95 70.13 20.31
N VAL A 18 -34.69 69.15 20.87
CA VAL A 18 -36.17 69.21 20.98
C VAL A 18 -36.55 69.12 22.45
N ALA A 19 -37.21 70.13 22.87
CA ALA A 19 -37.68 70.31 24.24
C ALA A 19 -38.88 69.40 24.59
N LEU A 20 -38.88 68.87 25.80
CA LEU A 20 -39.95 68.08 26.39
C LEU A 20 -41.15 68.93 26.71
N LEU A 21 -42.33 68.47 26.35
CA LEU A 21 -43.61 68.84 26.99
C LEU A 21 -44.14 67.61 27.73
N LEU A 22 -44.22 67.76 29.07
CA LEU A 22 -44.83 66.79 29.97
C LEU A 22 -46.36 66.89 29.88
N ALA A 23 -47.00 65.82 29.42
CA ALA A 23 -48.45 65.62 29.66
C ALA A 23 -48.62 64.33 30.48
N ALA A 24 -49.07 64.47 31.69
CA ALA A 24 -49.43 63.37 32.57
C ALA A 24 -50.74 62.72 32.09
N CYS A 25 -50.71 61.48 31.70
CA CYS A 25 -51.86 60.58 31.57
C CYS A 25 -51.65 59.36 32.46
N SER A 26 -52.45 59.26 33.52
CA SER A 26 -52.58 58.07 34.37
C SER A 26 -53.25 56.95 33.57
N GLY A 27 -52.45 55.99 33.11
CA GLY A 27 -52.90 54.72 32.50
C GLY A 27 -52.61 53.52 33.44
N PRO A 28 -53.34 52.42 33.33
CA PRO A 28 -53.25 51.31 34.28
C PRO A 28 -51.86 50.67 34.27
N SER A 29 -51.32 50.38 35.45
CA SER A 29 -50.03 49.67 35.66
C SER A 29 -50.05 48.31 35.01
N LEU A 30 -49.27 48.14 33.93
CA LEU A 30 -48.92 46.81 33.39
C LEU A 30 -48.10 46.03 34.43
N PRO A 31 -48.32 44.73 34.59
CA PRO A 31 -47.52 43.93 35.52
C PRO A 31 -46.07 44.00 35.10
N PHE A 32 -45.19 44.34 36.04
CA PHE A 32 -43.72 44.31 35.87
C PHE A 32 -43.33 42.90 35.59
N VAL A 33 -43.02 42.55 34.28
CA VAL A 33 -42.35 41.31 33.94
C VAL A 33 -40.95 41.42 34.51
N GLY A 34 -40.73 40.75 35.64
CA GLY A 34 -39.42 40.72 36.30
C GLY A 34 -38.33 40.38 35.30
N SER A 35 -37.28 41.21 35.26
CA SER A 35 -36.09 40.90 34.46
C SER A 35 -35.65 39.51 34.81
N PRO A 36 -35.35 38.62 33.81
CA PRO A 36 -34.88 37.27 34.08
C PRO A 36 -33.63 37.35 34.96
N THR A 37 -33.65 36.68 36.10
CA THR A 37 -32.51 36.60 37.02
C THR A 37 -31.30 36.14 36.23
N PRO A 38 -30.13 36.84 36.26
CA PRO A 38 -28.95 36.45 35.54
C PRO A 38 -28.55 35.03 35.95
N VAL A 39 -28.45 34.10 34.96
CA VAL A 39 -28.00 32.76 35.22
C VAL A 39 -26.55 32.83 35.70
N GLN A 40 -26.28 32.33 36.91
CA GLN A 40 -24.96 32.38 37.54
C GLN A 40 -24.17 31.11 37.18
N PRO A 41 -22.83 31.22 37.00
CA PRO A 41 -21.96 30.06 36.88
C PRO A 41 -22.07 29.18 38.13
N ARG A 42 -22.13 27.87 37.93
CA ARG A 42 -22.19 26.91 39.05
C ARG A 42 -21.05 25.89 38.94
N GLN A 43 -20.65 25.32 40.07
CA GLN A 43 -19.81 24.14 40.08
C GLN A 43 -20.62 22.92 39.66
N LEU A 44 -20.04 22.08 38.80
CA LEU A 44 -20.60 20.79 38.41
C LEU A 44 -19.50 19.76 38.24
N VAL A 45 -19.86 18.50 38.38
CA VAL A 45 -19.01 17.39 38.06
C VAL A 45 -19.19 17.02 36.58
N VAL A 46 -18.11 16.99 35.84
CA VAL A 46 -18.07 16.40 34.50
C VAL A 46 -17.52 14.98 34.63
N ARG A 47 -18.29 14.01 34.17
CA ARG A 47 -17.89 12.60 34.16
C ARG A 47 -17.62 12.17 32.72
N ALA A 48 -16.35 11.92 32.40
CA ALA A 48 -15.92 11.36 31.14
C ALA A 48 -15.92 9.82 31.20
N VAL A 49 -16.65 9.19 30.28
CA VAL A 49 -16.75 7.73 30.20
C VAL A 49 -16.60 7.27 28.77
N GLU A 50 -16.25 5.99 28.57
CA GLU A 50 -16.27 5.41 27.23
C GLU A 50 -17.72 5.13 26.78
N THR A 51 -17.95 5.27 25.46
CA THR A 51 -19.24 4.93 24.84
C THR A 51 -19.63 3.47 25.00
N THR A 52 -18.65 2.59 25.22
CA THR A 52 -18.85 1.15 25.41
C THR A 52 -18.47 0.76 26.83
N GLY A 53 -19.45 0.32 27.62
CA GLY A 53 -19.23 -0.22 28.97
C GLY A 53 -19.04 0.83 30.07
N ASP A 54 -19.27 2.12 29.82
CA ASP A 54 -19.22 3.21 30.79
C ASP A 54 -17.90 3.31 31.61
N ARG A 55 -16.80 2.79 31.05
CA ARG A 55 -15.49 2.83 31.71
C ARG A 55 -15.03 4.27 31.87
N ALA A 56 -14.55 4.62 33.07
CA ALA A 56 -14.03 5.96 33.37
C ALA A 56 -12.84 6.31 32.46
N VAL A 57 -12.83 7.52 31.90
CA VAL A 57 -11.72 8.06 31.11
C VAL A 57 -10.91 9.03 31.96
N ALA A 58 -9.81 8.55 32.51
CA ALA A 58 -8.85 9.33 33.28
C ALA A 58 -7.99 10.21 32.38
N GLY A 59 -7.50 11.35 32.88
CA GLY A 59 -6.60 12.24 32.15
C GLY A 59 -7.26 13.02 31.00
N ALA A 60 -8.58 12.95 30.85
CA ALA A 60 -9.29 13.69 29.82
C ALA A 60 -9.31 15.20 30.15
N ARG A 61 -8.98 16.03 29.15
CA ARG A 61 -9.00 17.47 29.24
C ARG A 61 -10.42 17.99 29.03
N VAL A 62 -10.95 18.69 30.02
CA VAL A 62 -12.28 19.32 30.01
C VAL A 62 -12.11 20.80 29.71
N MET A 63 -12.76 21.32 28.67
CA MET A 63 -12.64 22.69 28.16
C MET A 63 -14.03 23.28 27.95
N GLY A 64 -14.11 24.64 27.88
CA GLY A 64 -15.37 25.38 27.73
C GLY A 64 -15.96 25.87 29.05
N ALA A 65 -15.38 25.51 30.21
CA ALA A 65 -15.64 26.07 31.52
C ALA A 65 -14.81 27.35 31.77
N GLN A 66 -14.98 28.02 32.91
CA GLN A 66 -14.18 29.18 33.30
C GLN A 66 -12.68 28.87 33.36
N ALA A 67 -12.33 27.65 33.76
CA ALA A 67 -10.97 27.10 33.69
C ALA A 67 -11.01 25.69 33.15
N ALA A 68 -9.96 25.32 32.38
CA ALA A 68 -9.80 23.95 31.94
C ALA A 68 -9.46 23.05 33.14
N ALA A 69 -9.97 21.81 33.11
CA ALA A 69 -9.70 20.81 34.14
C ALA A 69 -9.28 19.47 33.48
N THR A 70 -8.72 18.57 34.29
CA THR A 70 -8.37 17.21 33.84
C THR A 70 -9.10 16.19 34.70
N THR A 71 -9.65 15.16 34.11
CA THR A 71 -10.36 14.11 34.85
C THR A 71 -9.39 13.26 35.67
N ARG A 72 -9.85 12.88 36.88
CA ARG A 72 -9.15 11.98 37.82
C ARG A 72 -9.24 10.53 37.35
N ALA A 73 -8.70 9.61 38.15
CA ALA A 73 -8.74 8.17 37.85
C ALA A 73 -10.16 7.59 37.73
N ASP A 74 -11.13 8.18 38.39
CA ASP A 74 -12.55 7.82 38.33
C ASP A 74 -13.32 8.47 37.14
N GLY A 75 -12.60 9.16 36.26
CA GLY A 75 -13.17 9.86 35.10
C GLY A 75 -13.86 11.19 35.43
N THR A 76 -13.77 11.71 36.68
CA THR A 76 -14.46 12.93 37.09
C THR A 76 -13.55 14.17 37.10
N ALA A 77 -14.11 15.32 36.75
CA ALA A 77 -13.48 16.62 36.94
C ALA A 77 -14.54 17.62 37.46
N THR A 78 -14.16 18.47 38.41
CA THR A 78 -15.03 19.57 38.88
C THR A 78 -14.71 20.84 38.11
N VAL A 79 -15.70 21.45 37.49
CA VAL A 79 -15.56 22.69 36.71
C VAL A 79 -16.64 23.70 37.10
N THR A 80 -16.40 24.98 36.80
CA THR A 80 -17.39 26.06 36.96
C THR A 80 -17.83 26.56 35.59
N ALA A 81 -19.13 26.46 35.28
CA ALA A 81 -19.68 26.90 34.00
C ALA A 81 -21.13 27.38 34.13
N LEU A 82 -21.57 28.14 33.14
CA LEU A 82 -22.99 28.55 33.03
C LEU A 82 -23.81 27.37 32.47
N PRO A 83 -25.03 27.12 32.96
CA PRO A 83 -25.98 26.23 32.31
C PRO A 83 -26.13 26.57 30.81
N GLY A 84 -26.22 25.56 29.94
CA GLY A 84 -26.26 25.73 28.50
C GLY A 84 -24.89 25.91 27.82
N THR A 85 -23.81 26.12 28.60
CA THR A 85 -22.45 26.18 28.02
C THR A 85 -22.05 24.81 27.42
N THR A 86 -21.43 24.83 26.27
CA THR A 86 -20.86 23.61 25.67
C THR A 86 -19.51 23.29 26.32
N ILE A 87 -19.41 22.16 26.96
CA ILE A 87 -18.17 21.56 27.46
C ILE A 87 -17.62 20.61 26.41
N THR A 88 -16.33 20.72 26.12
CA THR A 88 -15.60 19.82 25.26
C THR A 88 -14.69 18.94 26.10
N VAL A 89 -14.67 17.64 25.83
CA VAL A 89 -13.80 16.68 26.50
C VAL A 89 -12.93 15.99 25.45
N GLU A 90 -11.61 16.02 25.66
CA GLU A 90 -10.60 15.40 24.80
C GLU A 90 -9.73 14.45 25.62
N ALA A 91 -9.49 13.25 25.12
CA ALA A 91 -8.56 12.29 25.72
C ALA A 91 -7.76 11.57 24.64
N GLU A 92 -6.52 11.21 24.95
CA GLU A 92 -5.71 10.38 24.06
C GLU A 92 -6.42 9.05 23.80
N GLY A 93 -6.40 8.61 22.54
CA GLY A 93 -7.04 7.35 22.15
C GLY A 93 -8.56 7.39 22.07
N HIS A 94 -9.16 8.58 22.14
CA HIS A 94 -10.60 8.77 22.05
C HIS A 94 -10.96 9.89 21.06
N ASP A 95 -12.14 9.81 20.51
CA ASP A 95 -12.70 10.94 19.77
C ASP A 95 -13.09 12.04 20.75
N LYS A 96 -12.88 13.28 20.31
CA LYS A 96 -13.39 14.46 20.99
C LYS A 96 -14.92 14.41 21.10
N ALA A 97 -15.44 14.69 22.29
CA ALA A 97 -16.87 14.73 22.54
C ALA A 97 -17.31 16.05 23.22
N THR A 98 -18.55 16.39 23.06
CA THR A 98 -19.14 17.60 23.66
C THR A 98 -20.40 17.25 24.43
N GLY A 99 -20.70 18.06 25.44
CA GLY A 99 -21.96 18.04 26.19
C GLY A 99 -22.35 19.42 26.62
N GLN A 100 -23.64 19.67 26.80
CA GLN A 100 -24.15 20.95 27.33
C GLN A 100 -24.30 20.86 28.85
N VAL A 101 -23.85 21.90 29.56
CA VAL A 101 -23.99 22.01 31.01
C VAL A 101 -25.48 22.01 31.37
N PRO A 102 -25.99 21.05 32.15
CA PRO A 102 -27.38 21.00 32.55
C PRO A 102 -27.70 22.09 33.60
N SER A 103 -28.98 22.36 33.82
CA SER A 103 -29.42 23.31 34.86
C SER A 103 -29.08 22.85 36.28
N ASP A 104 -29.03 21.53 36.49
CA ASP A 104 -28.69 20.87 37.75
C ASP A 104 -27.93 19.54 37.49
N GLY A 105 -27.43 18.88 38.55
CA GLY A 105 -26.76 17.59 38.45
C GLY A 105 -25.36 17.61 37.83
N GLU A 106 -24.92 16.47 37.38
CA GLU A 106 -23.61 16.23 36.70
C GLU A 106 -23.76 16.23 35.18
N LEU A 107 -22.64 16.44 34.46
CA LEU A 107 -22.55 16.30 33.00
C LEU A 107 -21.81 15.02 32.67
N LYS A 108 -22.49 14.02 32.14
CA LYS A 108 -21.86 12.81 31.58
C LYS A 108 -21.50 13.06 30.13
N VAL A 109 -20.22 12.89 29.77
CA VAL A 109 -19.72 12.99 28.39
C VAL A 109 -19.12 11.63 27.99
N ALA A 110 -19.71 11.02 26.98
CA ALA A 110 -19.25 9.72 26.47
C ALA A 110 -18.25 9.93 25.30
N LEU A 111 -17.05 9.39 25.46
CA LEU A 111 -15.98 9.42 24.45
C LEU A 111 -15.87 8.06 23.77
N ARG A 112 -15.83 8.06 22.45
CA ARG A 112 -15.62 6.84 21.67
C ARG A 112 -14.12 6.52 21.63
N PRO A 113 -13.67 5.31 22.06
CA PRO A 113 -12.31 4.85 21.81
C PRO A 113 -12.02 4.82 20.30
N ASN A 114 -10.89 5.39 19.89
CA ASN A 114 -10.42 5.38 18.50
C ASN A 114 -9.08 4.67 18.34
N VAL A 115 -8.76 3.77 19.23
CA VAL A 115 -7.57 2.92 19.20
C VAL A 115 -8.00 1.47 19.17
N VAL A 116 -7.36 0.71 18.26
CA VAL A 116 -7.44 -0.76 18.24
C VAL A 116 -6.05 -1.33 18.44
N ALA A 117 -5.92 -2.31 19.30
CA ALA A 117 -4.68 -3.04 19.56
C ALA A 117 -4.93 -4.55 19.47
N GLY A 118 -3.87 -5.34 19.42
CA GLY A 118 -3.98 -6.80 19.41
C GLY A 118 -2.69 -7.46 18.95
N THR A 119 -2.81 -8.74 18.59
CA THR A 119 -1.69 -9.58 18.17
C THR A 119 -1.95 -10.14 16.76
N VAL A 120 -0.94 -10.13 15.91
CA VAL A 120 -0.96 -10.78 14.59
C VAL A 120 -0.07 -12.02 14.63
N THR A 121 -0.66 -13.18 14.34
CA THR A 121 0.03 -14.47 14.30
C THR A 121 -0.19 -15.21 12.99
N ASP A 122 0.58 -16.27 12.75
CA ASP A 122 0.23 -17.28 11.75
C ASP A 122 -0.82 -18.26 12.33
N ALA A 123 -1.25 -19.23 11.52
CA ALA A 123 -2.22 -20.24 11.91
C ALA A 123 -1.73 -21.17 13.05
N ALA A 124 -0.42 -21.25 13.29
CA ALA A 124 0.18 -22.01 14.38
C ALA A 124 0.38 -21.18 15.66
N GLY A 125 -0.03 -19.90 15.66
CA GLY A 125 0.12 -18.98 16.79
C GLY A 125 1.50 -18.31 16.87
N LYS A 126 2.37 -18.47 15.87
CA LYS A 126 3.68 -17.81 15.83
C LYS A 126 3.50 -16.32 15.48
N PRO A 127 4.12 -15.40 16.26
CA PRO A 127 4.05 -13.97 15.98
C PRO A 127 4.52 -13.60 14.58
N LEU A 128 3.80 -12.70 13.92
CA LEU A 128 4.16 -12.12 12.62
C LEU A 128 4.68 -10.70 12.82
N VAL A 129 5.99 -10.53 12.59
CA VAL A 129 6.70 -9.26 12.75
C VAL A 129 6.53 -8.37 11.52
N GLY A 130 6.32 -7.06 11.72
CA GLY A 130 6.25 -6.08 10.63
C GLY A 130 4.97 -6.14 9.79
N ALA A 131 3.98 -6.94 10.20
CA ALA A 131 2.66 -6.93 9.55
C ALA A 131 2.10 -5.50 9.55
N LYS A 132 1.58 -5.05 8.41
CA LYS A 132 0.98 -3.72 8.24
C LYS A 132 -0.50 -3.80 8.63
N ILE A 133 -0.94 -2.91 9.50
CA ILE A 133 -2.33 -2.81 9.96
C ILE A 133 -2.84 -1.40 9.68
N PHE A 134 -3.95 -1.30 8.97
CA PHE A 134 -4.54 -0.02 8.60
C PHE A 134 -6.07 -0.13 8.45
N VAL A 135 -6.75 1.01 8.42
CA VAL A 135 -8.16 1.06 8.03
C VAL A 135 -8.22 1.28 6.52
N ASP A 136 -9.00 0.48 5.83
CA ASP A 136 -9.20 0.60 4.38
C ASP A 136 -9.62 2.02 4.00
N GLY A 137 -8.91 2.61 3.03
CA GLY A 137 -9.09 4.00 2.61
C GLY A 137 -8.44 5.06 3.51
N GLN A 138 -7.66 4.68 4.54
CA GLN A 138 -6.91 5.63 5.38
C GLN A 138 -5.40 5.48 5.22
N ALA A 139 -4.68 6.59 5.34
CA ALA A 139 -3.22 6.62 5.14
C ALA A 139 -2.40 6.11 6.34
N THR A 140 -2.99 6.07 7.54
CA THR A 140 -2.28 5.66 8.76
C THR A 140 -2.06 4.15 8.78
N VAL A 141 -0.80 3.73 8.92
CA VAL A 141 -0.39 2.33 8.98
C VAL A 141 0.39 2.06 10.26
N ALA A 142 -0.11 1.13 11.08
CA ALA A 142 0.65 0.54 12.19
C ALA A 142 1.42 -0.70 11.69
N ARG A 143 2.43 -1.12 12.46
CA ARG A 143 3.17 -2.37 12.23
C ARG A 143 3.23 -3.19 13.50
N SER A 144 3.16 -4.51 13.37
CA SER A 144 3.37 -5.41 14.49
C SER A 144 4.85 -5.46 14.90
N ASP A 145 5.09 -5.59 16.19
CA ASP A 145 6.42 -5.73 16.80
C ASP A 145 6.95 -7.18 16.76
N ALA A 146 8.06 -7.45 17.45
CA ALA A 146 8.69 -8.76 17.51
C ALA A 146 7.81 -9.84 18.16
N GLN A 147 6.84 -9.46 18.97
CA GLN A 147 5.85 -10.34 19.63
C GLN A 147 4.53 -10.39 18.85
N GLY A 148 4.46 -9.73 17.68
CA GLY A 148 3.26 -9.63 16.87
C GLY A 148 2.25 -8.58 17.38
N HIS A 149 2.55 -7.83 18.44
CA HIS A 149 1.64 -6.82 18.97
C HIS A 149 1.58 -5.60 18.06
N TYR A 150 0.39 -5.02 17.96
CA TYR A 150 0.18 -3.77 17.23
C TYR A 150 -0.74 -2.83 18.00
N ARG A 151 -0.66 -1.53 17.69
CA ARG A 151 -1.57 -0.49 18.15
C ARG A 151 -1.83 0.49 17.01
N LEU A 152 -3.08 0.64 16.60
CA LEU A 152 -3.53 1.56 15.57
C LEU A 152 -4.44 2.62 16.20
N ALA A 153 -4.07 3.89 16.07
CA ALA A 153 -4.86 5.03 16.55
C ALA A 153 -5.63 5.70 15.40
N GLY A 154 -6.64 6.50 15.75
CA GLY A 154 -7.46 7.21 14.77
C GLY A 154 -8.47 6.32 14.04
N VAL A 155 -8.81 5.18 14.62
CA VAL A 155 -9.74 4.21 14.03
C VAL A 155 -11.17 4.79 14.01
N PRO A 156 -11.86 4.87 12.85
CA PRO A 156 -13.21 5.41 12.75
C PRO A 156 -14.25 4.50 13.41
N ALA A 157 -15.48 5.00 13.54
CA ALA A 157 -16.58 4.22 14.15
C ALA A 157 -17.01 3.01 13.29
N LYS A 158 -16.79 3.08 11.98
CA LYS A 158 -17.13 2.03 11.00
C LYS A 158 -16.05 1.95 9.94
N GLY A 159 -15.93 0.80 9.31
CA GLY A 159 -14.96 0.54 8.24
C GLY A 159 -14.39 -0.87 8.33
N THR A 160 -13.28 -1.10 7.67
CA THR A 160 -12.61 -2.39 7.63
C THR A 160 -11.15 -2.22 8.09
N LEU A 161 -10.74 -2.96 9.10
CA LEU A 161 -9.34 -3.15 9.46
C LEU A 161 -8.73 -4.16 8.49
N VAL A 162 -7.60 -3.82 7.92
CA VAL A 162 -6.84 -4.66 7.00
C VAL A 162 -5.52 -5.03 7.65
N PHE A 163 -5.16 -6.32 7.56
CA PHE A 163 -3.89 -6.88 8.01
C PHE A 163 -3.16 -7.44 6.79
N LYS A 164 -1.94 -6.95 6.55
CA LYS A 164 -1.15 -7.28 5.36
C LYS A 164 0.28 -7.65 5.75
N THR A 165 0.72 -8.86 5.36
CA THR A 165 2.12 -9.29 5.48
C THR A 165 2.46 -10.28 4.39
N ALA A 166 3.69 -10.21 3.86
CA ALA A 166 4.16 -11.08 2.78
C ALA A 166 4.11 -12.57 3.17
N GLY A 167 3.70 -13.43 2.23
CA GLY A 167 3.54 -14.87 2.47
C GLY A 167 2.21 -15.26 3.10
N PHE A 168 1.27 -14.32 3.27
CA PHE A 168 -0.06 -14.56 3.83
C PHE A 168 -1.15 -13.90 2.99
N ARG A 169 -2.37 -14.41 3.10
CA ARG A 169 -3.55 -13.73 2.58
C ARG A 169 -3.85 -12.50 3.41
N LEU A 170 -4.45 -11.49 2.79
CA LEU A 170 -5.02 -10.38 3.55
C LEU A 170 -6.05 -10.92 4.55
N ALA A 171 -6.05 -10.39 5.76
CA ALA A 171 -7.14 -10.55 6.70
C ALA A 171 -7.89 -9.23 6.83
N GLU A 172 -9.21 -9.30 6.82
CA GLU A 172 -10.09 -8.13 6.88
C GLU A 172 -11.11 -8.31 8.00
N LEU A 173 -11.20 -7.34 8.91
CA LEU A 173 -12.15 -7.35 10.01
C LEU A 173 -13.00 -6.09 10.00
N ALA A 174 -14.31 -6.24 10.13
CA ALA A 174 -15.19 -5.09 10.34
C ALA A 174 -14.86 -4.38 11.66
N ILE A 175 -14.87 -3.06 11.66
CA ILE A 175 -14.75 -2.25 12.87
C ILE A 175 -16.10 -2.29 13.60
N ASP A 176 -16.12 -2.87 14.81
CA ASP A 176 -17.32 -3.08 15.63
C ASP A 176 -17.22 -2.44 17.02
N GLY A 177 -16.27 -1.52 17.20
CA GLY A 177 -16.04 -0.80 18.45
C GLY A 177 -15.23 -1.56 19.51
N LYS A 178 -14.81 -2.82 19.24
CA LYS A 178 -13.95 -3.57 20.17
C LYS A 178 -12.51 -3.04 20.09
N PRO A 179 -11.89 -2.65 21.20
CA PRO A 179 -10.52 -2.14 21.21
C PRO A 179 -9.45 -3.21 21.04
N GLN A 180 -9.77 -4.50 21.31
CA GLN A 180 -8.86 -5.62 21.17
C GLN A 180 -9.22 -6.47 19.95
N ARG A 181 -8.24 -6.70 19.06
CA ARG A 181 -8.38 -7.46 17.82
C ARG A 181 -7.16 -8.33 17.56
N ASP A 182 -7.26 -9.61 17.86
CA ASP A 182 -6.23 -10.59 17.56
C ASP A 182 -6.55 -11.27 16.22
N VAL A 183 -5.54 -11.50 15.39
CA VAL A 183 -5.71 -12.05 14.03
C VAL A 183 -4.70 -13.15 13.76
N ALA A 184 -5.20 -14.32 13.37
CA ALA A 184 -4.40 -15.42 12.82
C ALA A 184 -4.48 -15.37 11.29
N MET A 185 -3.35 -15.10 10.63
CA MET A 185 -3.28 -14.98 9.18
C MET A 185 -3.08 -16.32 8.49
N GLN A 186 -3.69 -16.48 7.31
CA GLN A 186 -3.61 -17.71 6.52
C GLN A 186 -2.41 -17.64 5.56
N PRO A 187 -1.52 -18.65 5.56
CA PRO A 187 -0.39 -18.70 4.63
C PRO A 187 -0.85 -18.69 3.16
N PHE A 188 -0.06 -18.03 2.33
CA PHE A 188 -0.27 -17.99 0.88
C PHE A 188 1.06 -18.02 0.13
N THR A 189 1.15 -18.89 -0.88
CA THR A 189 2.31 -19.03 -1.76
C THR A 189 1.87 -18.81 -3.19
N ALA A 190 2.37 -17.74 -3.84
CA ALA A 190 2.07 -17.45 -5.24
C ALA A 190 2.93 -18.31 -6.17
N ARG A 191 2.29 -18.98 -7.12
CA ARG A 191 2.90 -19.75 -8.21
C ARG A 191 2.38 -19.16 -9.52
N ALA A 192 3.18 -18.32 -10.18
CA ALA A 192 2.71 -17.47 -11.25
C ALA A 192 3.26 -17.83 -12.63
N LEU A 193 2.46 -17.61 -13.65
CA LEU A 193 2.88 -17.55 -15.05
C LEU A 193 2.96 -16.10 -15.51
N TYR A 194 3.96 -15.81 -16.32
CA TYR A 194 4.11 -14.52 -16.99
C TYR A 194 3.12 -14.38 -18.15
N ALA A 195 2.39 -13.28 -18.16
CA ALA A 195 1.43 -12.92 -19.19
C ALA A 195 1.85 -11.59 -19.87
N PRO A 196 2.65 -11.63 -20.94
CA PRO A 196 2.93 -10.44 -21.73
C PRO A 196 1.64 -9.85 -22.32
N ALA A 197 1.67 -8.60 -22.75
CA ALA A 197 0.53 -7.90 -23.33
C ALA A 197 -0.12 -8.69 -24.48
N SER A 198 0.69 -9.41 -25.28
CA SER A 198 0.21 -10.25 -26.40
C SER A 198 -0.72 -11.40 -25.99
N VAL A 199 -0.75 -11.80 -24.74
CA VAL A 199 -1.72 -12.78 -24.22
C VAL A 199 -3.15 -12.23 -24.27
N PHE A 200 -3.29 -10.92 -24.20
CA PHE A 200 -4.57 -10.23 -24.17
C PHE A 200 -5.00 -9.72 -25.55
N GLU A 201 -4.14 -9.89 -26.57
CA GLU A 201 -4.48 -9.61 -27.96
C GLU A 201 -5.26 -10.79 -28.55
N GLY A 202 -6.57 -10.60 -28.80
CA GLY A 202 -7.44 -11.65 -29.29
C GLY A 202 -7.93 -12.62 -28.21
N THR A 203 -8.58 -13.72 -28.61
CA THR A 203 -9.35 -14.58 -27.69
C THR A 203 -8.67 -15.89 -27.28
N GLY A 204 -7.61 -16.32 -27.97
CA GLY A 204 -7.06 -17.68 -27.85
C GLY A 204 -6.00 -17.85 -26.75
N HIS A 205 -5.09 -16.89 -26.61
CA HIS A 205 -3.93 -17.04 -25.73
C HIS A 205 -4.32 -16.99 -24.25
N LEU A 206 -5.18 -16.05 -23.87
CA LEU A 206 -5.69 -15.96 -22.50
C LEU A 206 -6.47 -17.24 -22.12
N ALA A 207 -7.31 -17.75 -23.02
CA ALA A 207 -8.06 -18.99 -22.78
C ALA A 207 -7.12 -20.18 -22.55
N THR A 208 -6.05 -20.30 -23.34
CA THR A 208 -5.03 -21.33 -23.20
C THR A 208 -4.30 -21.23 -21.86
N MET A 209 -3.91 -20.02 -21.46
CA MET A 209 -3.26 -19.77 -20.17
C MET A 209 -4.18 -20.11 -18.99
N LEU A 210 -5.46 -19.69 -19.03
CA LEU A 210 -6.45 -20.02 -18.01
C LEU A 210 -6.69 -21.54 -17.94
N ALA A 211 -6.70 -22.23 -19.07
CA ALA A 211 -6.81 -23.70 -19.09
C ALA A 211 -5.56 -24.37 -18.50
N THR A 212 -4.38 -23.79 -18.66
CA THR A 212 -3.15 -24.26 -18.01
C THR A 212 -3.23 -24.06 -16.50
N ILE A 213 -3.58 -22.88 -16.04
CA ILE A 213 -3.76 -22.57 -14.60
C ILE A 213 -4.77 -23.54 -13.97
N ALA A 214 -5.90 -23.78 -14.63
CA ALA A 214 -6.97 -24.65 -14.09
C ALA A 214 -6.57 -26.13 -13.93
N ARG A 215 -5.48 -26.58 -14.58
CA ARG A 215 -5.01 -27.99 -14.59
C ARG A 215 -3.67 -28.21 -13.90
N THR A 216 -3.13 -27.16 -13.29
CA THR A 216 -1.80 -27.19 -12.67
C THR A 216 -1.85 -26.54 -11.29
N ASP A 217 -0.74 -26.55 -10.58
CA ASP A 217 -0.60 -25.91 -9.25
C ASP A 217 -0.39 -24.39 -9.35
N VAL A 218 -0.50 -23.82 -10.53
CA VAL A 218 -0.43 -22.36 -10.77
C VAL A 218 -1.67 -21.69 -10.17
N ASN A 219 -1.47 -20.61 -9.42
CA ASN A 219 -2.54 -19.87 -8.75
C ASN A 219 -2.40 -18.35 -8.89
N ALA A 220 -1.46 -17.89 -9.72
CA ALA A 220 -1.17 -16.48 -9.91
C ALA A 220 -0.81 -16.17 -11.37
N MET A 221 -0.95 -14.91 -11.76
CA MET A 221 -0.60 -14.40 -13.09
C MET A 221 0.14 -13.07 -12.96
N VAL A 222 1.33 -12.97 -13.57
CA VAL A 222 2.05 -11.71 -13.71
C VAL A 222 1.66 -11.08 -15.04
N ILE A 223 1.04 -9.92 -14.99
CA ILE A 223 0.44 -9.23 -16.14
C ILE A 223 1.25 -7.98 -16.44
N ASP A 224 1.77 -7.85 -17.66
CA ASP A 224 2.39 -6.61 -18.10
C ASP A 224 1.34 -5.51 -18.23
N VAL A 225 1.49 -4.46 -17.43
CA VAL A 225 0.64 -3.27 -17.47
C VAL A 225 1.33 -2.07 -18.10
N LYS A 226 2.68 -2.08 -18.11
CA LYS A 226 3.55 -1.09 -18.74
C LYS A 226 4.87 -1.75 -19.16
N GLU A 227 5.22 -1.60 -20.42
CA GLU A 227 6.49 -2.06 -21.00
C GLU A 227 7.46 -0.90 -21.26
N GLY A 228 8.68 -1.23 -21.72
CA GLY A 228 9.74 -0.25 -22.00
C GLY A 228 9.43 0.78 -23.09
N GLY A 229 8.37 0.59 -23.87
CA GLY A 229 7.84 1.60 -24.78
C GLY A 229 7.19 2.78 -24.07
N GLY A 230 6.79 2.64 -22.83
CA GLY A 230 6.17 3.69 -22.00
C GLY A 230 4.65 3.69 -22.02
N ASN A 231 4.00 2.88 -22.87
CA ASN A 231 2.54 2.78 -22.90
C ASN A 231 1.99 2.08 -21.65
N LEU A 232 0.90 2.64 -21.11
CA LEU A 232 0.04 1.96 -20.16
C LEU A 232 -1.02 1.17 -20.94
N TYR A 233 -1.04 -0.14 -20.74
CA TYR A 233 -1.93 -1.05 -21.49
C TYR A 233 -3.36 -1.08 -20.98
N TYR A 234 -3.70 -0.25 -20.00
CA TYR A 234 -5.00 -0.16 -19.37
C TYR A 234 -5.52 1.29 -19.35
N ALA A 235 -6.83 1.46 -19.22
CA ALA A 235 -7.45 2.78 -19.12
C ALA A 235 -7.19 3.41 -17.75
N THR A 236 -6.66 4.64 -17.76
CA THR A 236 -6.44 5.44 -16.55
C THR A 236 -6.77 6.91 -16.75
N ASN A 237 -7.09 7.59 -15.65
CA ASN A 237 -7.33 9.04 -15.60
C ASN A 237 -6.14 9.81 -14.99
N LEU A 238 -4.99 9.16 -14.80
CA LEU A 238 -3.78 9.83 -14.31
C LEU A 238 -3.41 11.02 -15.22
N PRO A 239 -3.42 12.28 -14.72
CA PRO A 239 -3.20 13.47 -15.55
C PRO A 239 -1.85 13.45 -16.25
N GLU A 240 -0.78 13.03 -15.55
CA GLU A 240 0.58 12.98 -16.06
C GLU A 240 0.73 11.94 -17.19
N ALA A 241 0.12 10.76 -17.02
CA ALA A 241 0.16 9.71 -18.03
C ALA A 241 -0.61 10.13 -19.30
N ARG A 242 -1.74 10.83 -19.14
CA ARG A 242 -2.50 11.40 -20.25
C ARG A 242 -1.76 12.52 -20.94
N ALA A 243 -1.17 13.45 -20.19
CA ALA A 243 -0.39 14.56 -20.73
C ALA A 243 0.83 14.05 -21.51
N ALA A 244 1.50 13.00 -21.02
CA ALA A 244 2.61 12.36 -21.73
C ALA A 244 2.18 11.58 -22.98
N GLY A 245 0.89 11.25 -23.14
CA GLY A 245 0.40 10.38 -24.21
C GLY A 245 0.70 8.90 -23.94
N ALA A 246 0.88 8.50 -22.67
CA ALA A 246 1.17 7.13 -22.28
C ALA A 246 -0.06 6.23 -22.26
N VAL A 247 -1.26 6.80 -22.17
CA VAL A 247 -2.51 6.05 -22.15
C VAL A 247 -2.91 5.70 -23.58
N MET A 248 -3.06 4.40 -23.86
CA MET A 248 -3.50 3.92 -25.18
C MET A 248 -4.95 4.32 -25.44
N THR A 249 -5.26 4.70 -26.69
CA THR A 249 -6.64 5.00 -27.12
C THR A 249 -7.55 3.77 -27.00
N GLU A 250 -7.02 2.60 -27.42
CA GLU A 250 -7.65 1.30 -27.25
C GLU A 250 -6.80 0.49 -26.26
N PRO A 251 -7.19 0.36 -24.99
CA PRO A 251 -6.42 -0.37 -24.00
C PRO A 251 -6.49 -1.88 -24.27
N LEU A 252 -5.35 -2.55 -24.16
CA LEU A 252 -5.27 -4.02 -24.29
C LEU A 252 -5.90 -4.72 -23.08
N LEU A 253 -5.82 -4.09 -21.90
CA LEU A 253 -6.31 -4.64 -20.64
C LEU A 253 -7.59 -3.93 -20.21
N HIS A 254 -8.72 -4.61 -20.31
CA HIS A 254 -9.99 -4.17 -19.73
C HIS A 254 -10.05 -4.61 -18.28
N LEU A 255 -9.38 -3.88 -17.37
CA LEU A 255 -9.17 -4.27 -15.97
C LEU A 255 -10.47 -4.40 -15.17
N ASP A 256 -11.51 -3.65 -15.52
CA ASP A 256 -12.85 -3.69 -14.92
C ASP A 256 -13.57 -5.04 -15.11
N THR A 257 -13.24 -5.77 -16.15
CA THR A 257 -13.77 -7.11 -16.43
C THR A 257 -12.75 -8.21 -16.17
N LEU A 258 -11.47 -7.96 -16.49
CA LEU A 258 -10.39 -8.94 -16.35
C LEU A 258 -10.12 -9.29 -14.88
N LEU A 259 -9.92 -8.30 -13.99
CA LEU A 259 -9.57 -8.57 -12.60
C LEU A 259 -10.68 -9.30 -11.84
N PRO A 260 -11.98 -8.91 -11.93
CA PRO A 260 -13.06 -9.69 -11.32
C PRO A 260 -13.13 -11.12 -11.85
N MET A 261 -12.89 -11.33 -13.15
CA MET A 261 -12.89 -12.65 -13.77
C MET A 261 -11.76 -13.53 -13.22
N LEU A 262 -10.53 -12.98 -13.07
CA LEU A 262 -9.38 -13.68 -12.50
C LEU A 262 -9.61 -13.98 -11.01
N LYS A 263 -10.08 -13.00 -10.23
CA LYS A 263 -10.40 -13.18 -8.81
C LYS A 263 -11.48 -14.23 -8.56
N LYS A 264 -12.53 -14.27 -9.40
CA LYS A 264 -13.55 -15.33 -9.31
C LYS A 264 -12.97 -16.73 -9.53
N ARG A 265 -11.87 -16.85 -10.28
CA ARG A 265 -11.13 -18.11 -10.48
C ARG A 265 -10.07 -18.37 -9.40
N GLY A 266 -9.95 -17.49 -8.42
CA GLY A 266 -8.94 -17.60 -7.36
C GLY A 266 -7.52 -17.29 -7.81
N ILE A 267 -7.34 -16.61 -8.93
CA ILE A 267 -6.04 -16.26 -9.49
C ILE A 267 -5.56 -14.96 -8.85
N TYR A 268 -4.39 -15.02 -8.19
CA TYR A 268 -3.69 -13.86 -7.64
C TYR A 268 -3.07 -13.04 -8.78
N THR A 269 -3.26 -11.73 -8.78
CA THR A 269 -2.90 -10.85 -9.89
C THR A 269 -1.74 -9.94 -9.53
N ILE A 270 -0.66 -10.02 -10.32
CA ILE A 270 0.56 -9.22 -10.17
C ILE A 270 0.66 -8.28 -11.37
N ALA A 271 0.61 -6.98 -11.14
CA ALA A 271 0.81 -5.96 -12.16
C ALA A 271 2.32 -5.70 -12.32
N ARG A 272 2.94 -6.21 -13.38
CA ARG A 272 4.34 -5.91 -13.68
C ARG A 272 4.45 -4.64 -14.52
N MET A 273 5.33 -3.73 -14.09
CA MET A 273 5.60 -2.50 -14.82
C MET A 273 7.11 -2.27 -14.99
N VAL A 274 7.54 -2.06 -16.23
CA VAL A 274 8.88 -1.61 -16.57
C VAL A 274 9.00 -0.12 -16.23
N VAL A 275 9.96 0.25 -15.38
CA VAL A 275 9.97 1.61 -14.82
C VAL A 275 11.00 2.54 -15.44
N MET A 276 12.28 2.15 -15.55
CA MET A 276 13.31 3.06 -16.04
C MET A 276 13.45 3.10 -17.57
N LYS A 277 12.85 2.16 -18.30
CA LYS A 277 12.72 2.25 -19.76
C LYS A 277 11.40 2.91 -20.11
N ASP A 278 11.44 4.05 -20.83
CA ASP A 278 10.25 4.79 -21.23
C ASP A 278 10.55 5.69 -22.42
N GLN A 279 9.84 5.52 -23.54
CA GLN A 279 10.00 6.32 -24.75
C GLN A 279 8.97 7.44 -24.85
N ILE A 280 8.02 7.51 -23.94
CA ILE A 280 6.88 8.43 -24.01
C ILE A 280 7.07 9.59 -23.04
N LEU A 281 7.33 9.33 -21.77
CA LEU A 281 7.47 10.36 -20.75
C LEU A 281 8.52 11.45 -21.14
N PRO A 282 9.68 11.11 -21.72
CA PRO A 282 10.66 12.11 -22.16
C PRO A 282 10.19 13.04 -23.27
N LYS A 283 9.07 12.77 -23.95
CA LYS A 283 8.53 13.68 -24.98
C LYS A 283 7.93 14.94 -24.36
N THR A 284 7.38 14.83 -23.16
CA THR A 284 6.81 15.95 -22.39
C THR A 284 7.73 16.43 -21.28
N HIS A 285 8.59 15.53 -20.77
CA HIS A 285 9.57 15.78 -19.71
C HIS A 285 10.96 15.31 -20.15
N PRO A 286 11.60 16.02 -21.11
CA PRO A 286 12.93 15.63 -21.59
C PRO A 286 14.00 15.62 -20.48
N GLU A 287 13.82 16.43 -19.44
CA GLU A 287 14.68 16.49 -18.27
C GLU A 287 14.65 15.20 -17.43
N TYR A 288 13.63 14.37 -17.58
CA TYR A 288 13.53 13.08 -16.89
C TYR A 288 14.33 11.96 -17.57
N ALA A 289 14.84 12.18 -18.76
CA ALA A 289 15.65 11.19 -19.46
C ALA A 289 17.14 11.37 -19.20
N VAL A 290 17.88 10.26 -19.21
CA VAL A 290 19.33 10.30 -19.40
C VAL A 290 19.62 11.00 -20.71
N GLN A 291 20.55 11.96 -20.73
CA GLN A 291 20.86 12.79 -21.90
C GLN A 291 22.04 12.22 -22.68
N ASN A 292 22.02 12.36 -24.00
CA ASN A 292 23.15 12.05 -24.86
C ASN A 292 24.01 13.32 -25.06
N THR A 293 25.26 13.29 -24.59
CA THR A 293 26.18 14.43 -24.61
C THR A 293 26.56 14.90 -26.02
N LYS A 294 26.51 13.99 -27.01
CA LYS A 294 26.87 14.33 -28.42
C LYS A 294 25.71 14.95 -29.19
N THR A 295 24.46 14.52 -28.87
CA THR A 295 23.29 14.94 -29.66
C THR A 295 22.39 15.93 -28.93
N GLY A 296 22.51 16.06 -27.61
CA GLY A 296 21.59 16.82 -26.75
C GLY A 296 20.17 16.27 -26.69
N LYS A 297 19.94 15.05 -27.18
CA LYS A 297 18.66 14.33 -27.13
C LYS A 297 18.66 13.27 -26.00
N PRO A 298 17.49 12.72 -25.63
CA PRO A 298 17.45 11.57 -24.76
C PRO A 298 18.38 10.45 -25.23
N TRP A 299 19.17 9.90 -24.29
CA TRP A 299 20.06 8.79 -24.56
C TRP A 299 19.27 7.50 -24.75
N THR A 300 19.74 6.64 -25.67
CA THR A 300 19.13 5.33 -25.92
C THR A 300 20.13 4.20 -25.76
N ASP A 301 19.63 3.06 -25.34
CA ASP A 301 20.39 1.82 -25.34
C ASP A 301 20.62 1.28 -26.79
N TYR A 302 21.34 0.16 -26.94
CA TYR A 302 21.60 -0.46 -28.25
C TYR A 302 20.33 -0.93 -28.98
N LYS A 303 19.19 -1.04 -28.29
CA LYS A 303 17.88 -1.37 -28.87
C LYS A 303 17.08 -0.12 -29.25
N GLY A 304 17.64 1.07 -29.05
CA GLY A 304 16.98 2.34 -29.32
C GLY A 304 15.97 2.76 -28.25
N THR A 305 15.96 2.11 -27.07
CA THR A 305 15.05 2.44 -25.98
C THR A 305 15.62 3.56 -25.12
N THR A 306 14.83 4.58 -24.85
CA THR A 306 15.17 5.68 -23.94
C THR A 306 15.11 5.22 -22.49
N TRP A 307 16.02 5.75 -21.67
CA TRP A 307 16.06 5.49 -20.24
C TRP A 307 15.78 6.77 -19.45
N LEU A 308 14.96 6.63 -18.43
CA LEU A 308 14.73 7.68 -17.44
C LEU A 308 15.94 7.80 -16.51
N ASP A 309 16.18 9.02 -16.03
CA ASP A 309 17.24 9.30 -15.05
C ASP A 309 16.71 9.03 -13.63
N PRO A 310 17.23 7.98 -12.92
CA PRO A 310 16.76 7.69 -11.58
C PRO A 310 17.08 8.79 -10.55
N TYR A 311 17.92 9.76 -10.91
CA TYR A 311 18.21 10.90 -10.04
C TYR A 311 17.07 11.91 -10.00
N GLU A 312 16.16 11.91 -10.98
CA GLU A 312 15.03 12.82 -11.01
C GLU A 312 13.92 12.41 -10.03
N PRO A 313 13.55 13.28 -9.07
CA PRO A 313 12.47 12.96 -8.12
C PRO A 313 11.13 12.74 -8.82
N GLY A 314 10.82 13.52 -9.86
CA GLY A 314 9.57 13.40 -10.61
C GLY A 314 9.39 12.06 -11.29
N VAL A 315 10.47 11.35 -11.63
CA VAL A 315 10.40 9.95 -12.14
C VAL A 315 9.86 9.02 -11.06
N ALA A 316 10.37 9.12 -9.83
CA ALA A 316 9.89 8.28 -8.71
C ALA A 316 8.42 8.58 -8.37
N GLU A 317 8.01 9.85 -8.42
CA GLU A 317 6.63 10.26 -8.18
C GLU A 317 5.67 9.76 -9.27
N TYR A 318 6.07 9.83 -10.53
CA TYR A 318 5.30 9.30 -11.65
C TYR A 318 5.08 7.79 -11.52
N ILE A 319 6.13 7.04 -11.21
CA ILE A 319 6.06 5.59 -10.98
C ILE A 319 5.14 5.27 -9.80
N ALA A 320 5.24 6.01 -8.70
CA ALA A 320 4.39 5.80 -7.52
C ALA A 320 2.91 6.09 -7.81
N LYS A 321 2.60 7.11 -8.62
CA LYS A 321 1.22 7.41 -9.05
C LYS A 321 0.62 6.27 -9.87
N ILE A 322 1.39 5.69 -10.80
CA ILE A 322 0.95 4.51 -11.56
C ILE A 322 0.72 3.33 -10.62
N ALA A 323 1.64 3.08 -9.68
CA ALA A 323 1.49 1.99 -8.70
C ALA A 323 0.23 2.18 -7.82
N GLY A 324 -0.05 3.40 -7.38
CA GLY A 324 -1.27 3.74 -6.63
C GLY A 324 -2.55 3.55 -7.45
N ASP A 325 -2.53 3.90 -8.73
CA ASP A 325 -3.67 3.69 -9.63
C ASP A 325 -3.94 2.19 -9.86
N LEU A 326 -2.89 1.37 -10.05
CA LEU A 326 -3.01 -0.08 -10.17
C LEU A 326 -3.57 -0.72 -8.88
N ALA A 327 -3.16 -0.21 -7.72
CA ALA A 327 -3.74 -0.62 -6.44
C ALA A 327 -5.23 -0.26 -6.36
N ALA A 328 -5.61 0.94 -6.79
CA ALA A 328 -7.02 1.37 -6.84
C ALA A 328 -7.85 0.57 -7.87
N LYS A 329 -7.24 0.09 -8.96
CA LYS A 329 -7.86 -0.84 -9.91
C LYS A 329 -8.09 -2.24 -9.31
N GLY A 330 -7.38 -2.58 -8.24
CA GLY A 330 -7.59 -3.79 -7.46
C GLY A 330 -6.66 -4.95 -7.80
N PHE A 331 -5.47 -4.72 -8.31
CA PHE A 331 -4.42 -5.73 -8.36
C PHE A 331 -4.02 -6.15 -6.93
N ASP A 332 -3.71 -7.44 -6.77
CA ASP A 332 -3.24 -7.97 -5.50
C ASP A 332 -1.79 -7.56 -5.21
N GLU A 333 -1.02 -7.28 -6.26
CA GLU A 333 0.39 -6.87 -6.17
C GLU A 333 0.78 -5.94 -7.33
N VAL A 334 1.68 -4.99 -7.05
CA VAL A 334 2.43 -4.23 -8.05
C VAL A 334 3.89 -4.63 -7.97
N GLN A 335 4.46 -5.01 -9.10
CA GLN A 335 5.84 -5.45 -9.25
C GLN A 335 6.60 -4.51 -10.20
N LEU A 336 7.74 -3.98 -9.74
CA LEU A 336 8.59 -3.12 -10.55
C LEU A 336 9.70 -3.94 -11.21
N ASP A 337 9.83 -3.83 -12.52
CA ASP A 337 10.97 -4.33 -13.27
C ASP A 337 11.77 -3.19 -13.91
N TYR A 338 13.01 -3.46 -14.32
CA TYR A 338 13.96 -2.44 -14.77
C TYR A 338 14.15 -1.31 -13.76
N VAL A 339 14.08 -1.63 -12.49
CA VAL A 339 14.26 -0.69 -11.37
C VAL A 339 15.75 -0.51 -11.08
N ARG A 340 16.47 0.03 -12.06
CA ARG A 340 17.94 0.11 -12.08
C ARG A 340 18.44 1.21 -13.01
N PHE A 341 19.72 1.55 -12.87
CA PHE A 341 20.40 2.38 -13.86
C PHE A 341 20.60 1.62 -15.18
N PHE A 342 20.82 2.37 -16.25
CA PHE A 342 21.05 1.83 -17.59
C PHE A 342 22.32 0.97 -17.63
N SER A 343 22.31 -0.10 -18.43
CA SER A 343 23.43 -1.04 -18.56
C SER A 343 23.68 -1.53 -19.98
N ASP A 344 22.97 -1.03 -21.00
CA ASP A 344 22.93 -1.66 -22.32
C ASP A 344 23.16 -0.63 -23.44
N GLY A 345 24.27 0.16 -23.40
CA GLY A 345 24.52 1.18 -24.41
C GLY A 345 25.89 1.81 -24.35
N ASP A 346 26.14 2.83 -25.17
CA ASP A 346 27.38 3.62 -25.15
C ASP A 346 27.38 4.60 -23.97
N TYR A 347 27.91 4.14 -22.83
CA TYR A 347 28.01 4.94 -21.60
C TYR A 347 28.82 6.24 -21.75
N SER A 348 29.77 6.28 -22.72
CA SER A 348 30.60 7.47 -22.93
C SER A 348 29.81 8.68 -23.37
N THR A 349 28.60 8.46 -23.87
CA THR A 349 27.67 9.53 -24.30
C THR A 349 26.52 9.77 -23.32
N ALA A 350 26.38 8.94 -22.31
CA ALA A 350 25.29 9.06 -21.34
C ALA A 350 25.62 10.09 -20.27
N LYS A 351 24.71 11.04 -20.04
CA LYS A 351 24.80 12.06 -19.00
C LYS A 351 23.56 11.98 -18.12
N THR A 352 23.78 11.80 -16.84
CA THR A 352 22.78 11.89 -15.79
C THR A 352 22.91 13.21 -15.02
N ASN A 353 21.87 13.59 -14.28
CA ASN A 353 21.85 14.86 -13.52
C ASN A 353 22.83 14.90 -12.34
N LEU A 354 23.22 13.74 -11.83
CA LEU A 354 24.28 13.58 -10.83
C LEU A 354 25.36 12.63 -11.35
N PRO A 355 26.57 12.62 -10.76
CA PRO A 355 27.62 11.69 -11.14
C PRO A 355 27.16 10.24 -11.04
N ASN A 356 27.38 9.45 -12.09
CA ASN A 356 26.97 8.05 -12.14
C ASN A 356 27.93 7.14 -11.34
N THR A 357 27.99 7.37 -10.02
CA THR A 357 28.77 6.58 -9.06
C THR A 357 27.86 5.88 -8.07
N GLN A 358 28.33 4.79 -7.46
CA GLN A 358 27.55 4.02 -6.49
C GLN A 358 27.02 4.90 -5.34
N SER A 359 27.83 5.87 -4.85
CA SER A 359 27.44 6.77 -3.76
C SER A 359 26.23 7.65 -4.08
N PHE A 360 26.00 7.95 -5.37
CA PHE A 360 24.81 8.67 -5.82
C PHE A 360 23.69 7.73 -6.28
N ARG A 361 24.02 6.58 -6.92
CA ARG A 361 23.00 5.62 -7.39
C ARG A 361 22.18 5.01 -6.26
N LEU A 362 22.81 4.57 -5.17
CA LEU A 362 22.10 3.89 -4.09
C LEU A 362 21.05 4.79 -3.40
N PRO A 363 21.31 6.07 -3.07
CA PRO A 363 20.27 6.97 -2.57
C PRO A 363 19.11 7.19 -3.53
N ALA A 364 19.37 7.25 -4.84
CA ALA A 364 18.33 7.45 -5.85
C ALA A 364 17.39 6.23 -5.93
N VAL A 365 17.95 5.02 -5.99
CA VAL A 365 17.17 3.77 -5.97
C VAL A 365 16.40 3.65 -4.66
N ARG A 366 17.01 3.93 -3.51
CA ARG A 366 16.31 3.94 -2.21
C ARG A 366 15.13 4.90 -2.21
N ARG A 367 15.27 6.10 -2.78
CA ARG A 367 14.18 7.09 -2.88
C ARG A 367 13.00 6.52 -3.66
N LEU A 368 13.24 5.93 -4.84
CA LEU A 368 12.19 5.31 -5.63
C LEU A 368 11.43 4.26 -4.84
N PHE A 369 12.14 3.31 -4.23
CA PHE A 369 11.49 2.24 -3.46
C PHE A 369 10.71 2.79 -2.28
N ARG A 370 11.24 3.80 -1.57
CA ARG A 370 10.53 4.44 -0.46
C ARG A 370 9.23 5.07 -0.92
N VAL A 371 9.26 5.90 -1.97
CA VAL A 371 8.06 6.62 -2.45
C VAL A 371 6.97 5.65 -2.88
N VAL A 372 7.31 4.58 -3.61
CA VAL A 372 6.35 3.54 -4.01
C VAL A 372 5.84 2.75 -2.80
N SER A 373 6.74 2.39 -1.87
CA SER A 373 6.36 1.68 -0.63
C SER A 373 5.40 2.49 0.21
N ASP A 374 5.66 3.79 0.39
CA ASP A 374 4.80 4.70 1.15
C ASP A 374 3.41 4.83 0.50
N THR A 375 3.36 4.86 -0.84
CA THR A 375 2.10 4.88 -1.61
C THR A 375 1.29 3.59 -1.43
N LEU A 376 1.94 2.43 -1.45
CA LEU A 376 1.27 1.12 -1.39
C LEU A 376 1.04 0.60 0.04
N ALA A 377 1.72 1.17 1.05
CA ALA A 377 1.61 0.71 2.43
C ALA A 377 0.16 0.71 2.95
N PRO A 378 -0.66 1.79 2.75
CA PRO A 378 -2.03 1.87 3.22
C PRO A 378 -3.05 1.24 2.25
N THR A 379 -2.61 0.41 1.33
CA THR A 379 -3.47 -0.27 0.34
C THR A 379 -3.46 -1.79 0.55
N LYS A 380 -4.45 -2.47 0.00
CA LYS A 380 -4.52 -3.94 0.00
C LYS A 380 -3.50 -4.58 -0.94
N THR A 381 -2.79 -3.81 -1.74
CA THR A 381 -1.87 -4.27 -2.77
C THR A 381 -0.47 -4.47 -2.20
N PHE A 382 0.14 -5.62 -2.45
CA PHE A 382 1.52 -5.91 -2.09
C PHE A 382 2.50 -5.22 -3.05
N PHE A 383 3.75 -5.11 -2.63
CA PHE A 383 4.81 -4.51 -3.41
C PHE A 383 5.95 -5.51 -3.68
N GLY A 384 6.18 -5.83 -4.96
CA GLY A 384 7.26 -6.69 -5.45
C GLY A 384 8.28 -5.92 -6.28
N ALA A 385 9.50 -6.46 -6.40
CA ALA A 385 10.53 -5.89 -7.25
C ALA A 385 11.43 -6.95 -7.89
N ASP A 386 11.56 -6.87 -9.21
CA ASP A 386 12.45 -7.70 -10.02
C ASP A 386 13.90 -7.19 -9.93
N VAL A 387 14.81 -8.06 -9.56
CA VAL A 387 16.20 -7.72 -9.33
C VAL A 387 17.16 -8.73 -9.95
N PHE A 388 18.35 -8.27 -10.27
CA PHE A 388 19.42 -9.16 -10.70
C PHE A 388 20.07 -9.87 -9.51
N PRO A 389 20.25 -11.20 -9.58
CA PRO A 389 20.93 -11.97 -8.54
C PRO A 389 22.35 -11.49 -8.24
N ILE A 390 23.03 -10.92 -9.23
CA ILE A 390 24.39 -10.38 -9.09
C ILE A 390 24.48 -9.32 -7.97
N SER A 391 23.39 -8.58 -7.69
CA SER A 391 23.34 -7.58 -6.62
C SER A 391 23.56 -8.16 -5.22
N PHE A 392 23.38 -9.49 -5.05
CA PHE A 392 23.65 -10.22 -3.81
C PHE A 392 25.03 -10.89 -3.78
N ILE A 393 25.52 -11.25 -4.95
CA ILE A 393 26.77 -12.00 -5.10
C ILE A 393 27.97 -11.04 -5.16
N ALA A 394 27.80 -9.91 -5.85
CA ALA A 394 28.82 -8.88 -5.98
C ALA A 394 28.98 -8.05 -4.68
N THR A 395 30.14 -7.44 -4.52
CA THR A 395 30.45 -6.55 -3.38
C THR A 395 30.01 -5.10 -3.60
N ASP A 396 29.72 -4.75 -4.86
CA ASP A 396 29.26 -3.44 -5.29
C ASP A 396 27.89 -3.52 -6.01
N ASP A 397 27.38 -2.40 -6.51
CA ASP A 397 26.10 -2.31 -7.21
C ASP A 397 26.18 -2.64 -8.70
N GLN A 398 27.29 -3.10 -9.21
CA GLN A 398 27.56 -3.42 -10.60
C GLN A 398 27.17 -2.31 -11.60
N GLY A 399 27.22 -1.05 -11.16
CA GLY A 399 26.84 0.12 -11.94
C GLY A 399 25.34 0.30 -12.14
N ILE A 400 24.50 -0.53 -11.56
CA ILE A 400 23.04 -0.52 -11.77
C ILE A 400 22.22 0.01 -10.59
N GLY A 401 22.85 0.26 -9.45
CA GLY A 401 22.19 0.79 -8.26
C GLY A 401 21.40 -0.24 -7.46
N GLN A 402 21.36 -1.51 -7.86
CA GLN A 402 20.68 -2.56 -7.13
C GLN A 402 21.57 -3.13 -6.02
N ARG A 403 21.14 -2.95 -4.79
CA ARG A 403 21.75 -3.55 -3.60
C ARG A 403 20.68 -3.97 -2.61
N PRO A 404 20.82 -5.12 -1.91
CA PRO A 404 19.82 -5.61 -0.96
C PRO A 404 19.45 -4.57 0.10
N GLU A 405 20.42 -3.89 0.66
CA GLU A 405 20.25 -2.92 1.74
C GLU A 405 19.48 -1.66 1.37
N VAL A 406 19.31 -1.36 0.08
CA VAL A 406 18.52 -0.21 -0.39
C VAL A 406 17.14 -0.58 -0.92
N ILE A 407 16.86 -1.87 -1.14
CA ILE A 407 15.61 -2.36 -1.73
C ILE A 407 14.77 -3.12 -0.70
N MET A 408 15.36 -4.11 -0.03
CA MET A 408 14.66 -5.02 0.89
C MET A 408 13.81 -4.35 1.98
N PRO A 409 14.20 -3.20 2.58
CA PRO A 409 13.39 -2.55 3.61
C PRO A 409 12.02 -2.05 3.14
N TYR A 410 11.82 -1.94 1.83
CA TYR A 410 10.65 -1.27 1.24
C TYR A 410 9.67 -2.22 0.55
N VAL A 411 10.09 -3.44 0.19
CA VAL A 411 9.27 -4.40 -0.56
C VAL A 411 8.63 -5.45 0.35
N ASP A 412 7.49 -6.00 -0.08
CA ASP A 412 6.86 -7.17 0.52
C ASP A 412 7.44 -8.46 -0.10
N TYR A 413 7.67 -8.44 -1.43
CA TYR A 413 8.30 -9.52 -2.16
C TYR A 413 9.56 -9.03 -2.86
N PHE A 414 10.62 -9.81 -2.75
CA PHE A 414 11.87 -9.59 -3.44
C PHE A 414 12.01 -10.70 -4.48
N ASP A 415 12.03 -10.30 -5.75
CA ASP A 415 11.78 -11.18 -6.89
C ASP A 415 13.03 -11.32 -7.77
N PRO A 416 14.07 -12.11 -7.36
CA PRO A 416 15.30 -12.23 -8.13
C PRO A 416 15.08 -13.06 -9.39
N MET A 417 15.67 -12.63 -10.52
CA MET A 417 15.65 -13.31 -11.81
C MET A 417 16.78 -14.36 -11.88
N VAL A 418 16.55 -15.55 -11.28
CA VAL A 418 17.58 -16.58 -11.10
C VAL A 418 17.69 -17.55 -12.30
N TYR A 419 17.71 -17.03 -13.51
CA TYR A 419 17.81 -17.83 -14.74
C TYR A 419 19.20 -18.44 -14.89
N PRO A 420 19.39 -19.77 -14.84
CA PRO A 420 20.72 -20.41 -14.96
C PRO A 420 21.48 -20.03 -16.22
N SER A 421 20.78 -19.79 -17.34
CA SER A 421 21.36 -19.33 -18.59
C SER A 421 21.98 -17.92 -18.55
N HIS A 422 21.67 -17.11 -17.56
CA HIS A 422 22.16 -15.74 -17.41
C HIS A 422 23.35 -15.61 -16.46
N TYR A 423 23.76 -16.72 -15.84
CA TYR A 423 24.99 -16.73 -15.04
C TYR A 423 26.21 -16.93 -15.94
N GLY A 424 27.24 -16.13 -15.70
CA GLY A 424 28.50 -16.25 -16.46
C GLY A 424 29.20 -17.60 -16.25
N PRO A 425 30.04 -18.04 -17.20
CA PRO A 425 30.83 -19.22 -17.05
C PRO A 425 31.60 -19.24 -15.73
N TYR A 426 31.75 -20.45 -15.18
CA TYR A 426 32.42 -20.70 -13.89
C TYR A 426 31.75 -20.08 -12.64
N THR A 427 30.54 -19.51 -12.75
CA THR A 427 29.78 -19.12 -11.55
C THR A 427 29.57 -20.34 -10.66
N PHE A 428 29.92 -20.19 -9.40
CA PHE A 428 29.92 -21.25 -8.39
C PHE A 428 30.74 -22.49 -8.76
N GLY A 429 31.72 -22.37 -9.70
CA GLY A 429 32.58 -23.43 -10.15
C GLY A 429 32.04 -24.26 -11.32
N TYR A 430 30.88 -23.91 -11.89
CA TYR A 430 30.29 -24.60 -13.05
C TYR A 430 30.69 -23.91 -14.36
N ALA A 431 31.35 -24.66 -15.26
CA ALA A 431 31.76 -24.13 -16.56
C ALA A 431 30.56 -23.62 -17.38
N VAL A 432 29.44 -24.34 -17.32
CA VAL A 432 28.19 -23.99 -17.99
C VAL A 432 27.05 -24.00 -16.92
N PRO A 433 26.77 -22.87 -16.27
CA PRO A 433 25.74 -22.80 -15.22
C PRO A 433 24.36 -23.30 -15.66
N ASN A 434 23.97 -23.08 -16.91
CA ASN A 434 22.71 -23.54 -17.48
C ASN A 434 22.52 -25.10 -17.44
N ASP A 435 23.58 -25.86 -17.27
CA ASP A 435 23.51 -27.32 -17.16
C ASP A 435 23.27 -27.79 -15.71
N HIS A 436 23.28 -26.86 -14.75
CA HIS A 436 23.17 -27.12 -13.31
C HIS A 436 22.08 -26.28 -12.63
N PRO A 437 20.82 -26.32 -13.10
CA PRO A 437 19.77 -25.39 -12.65
C PRO A 437 19.52 -25.47 -11.15
N TYR A 438 19.48 -26.69 -10.58
CA TYR A 438 19.30 -26.85 -9.13
C TYR A 438 20.43 -26.16 -8.33
N ASP A 439 21.68 -26.44 -8.68
CA ASP A 439 22.82 -25.96 -7.89
C ASP A 439 22.99 -24.44 -7.95
N ILE A 440 22.79 -23.86 -9.14
CA ILE A 440 22.87 -22.41 -9.35
C ILE A 440 21.84 -21.69 -8.48
N ILE A 441 20.59 -22.14 -8.55
CA ILE A 441 19.49 -21.52 -7.77
C ILE A 441 19.68 -21.76 -6.28
N ASN A 442 19.98 -23.00 -5.87
CA ASN A 442 20.19 -23.35 -4.46
C ASN A 442 21.31 -22.51 -3.83
N ARG A 443 22.44 -22.33 -4.49
CA ARG A 443 23.56 -21.50 -3.97
C ARG A 443 23.19 -20.03 -3.92
N THR A 444 22.52 -19.51 -4.94
CA THR A 444 22.06 -18.13 -4.98
C THR A 444 21.08 -17.83 -3.83
N LEU A 445 20.08 -18.68 -3.64
CA LEU A 445 19.09 -18.49 -2.58
C LEU A 445 19.68 -18.62 -1.18
N LYS A 446 20.66 -19.48 -0.96
CA LYS A 446 21.38 -19.55 0.31
C LYS A 446 22.10 -18.24 0.65
N ILE A 447 22.64 -17.54 -0.35
CA ILE A 447 23.23 -16.21 -0.14
C ILE A 447 22.13 -15.20 0.22
N MET A 448 21.06 -15.18 -0.56
CA MET A 448 19.94 -14.24 -0.36
C MET A 448 19.25 -14.42 0.99
N ASN A 449 18.98 -15.67 1.41
CA ASN A 449 18.36 -15.97 2.70
C ASN A 449 19.21 -15.49 3.88
N ARG A 450 20.53 -15.58 3.79
CA ARG A 450 21.41 -15.03 4.83
C ARG A 450 21.33 -13.51 4.92
N GLN A 451 21.23 -12.81 3.78
CA GLN A 451 21.19 -11.35 3.73
C GLN A 451 19.82 -10.78 4.11
N SER A 452 18.75 -11.55 3.92
CA SER A 452 17.38 -11.15 4.25
C SER A 452 16.91 -11.59 5.64
N ALA A 453 17.76 -12.30 6.39
CA ALA A 453 17.37 -12.85 7.68
C ALA A 453 16.84 -11.75 8.63
N GLY A 454 15.67 -11.98 9.22
CA GLY A 454 15.01 -11.06 10.15
C GLY A 454 14.21 -9.93 9.49
N LEU A 455 14.20 -9.81 8.16
CA LEU A 455 13.37 -8.82 7.47
C LEU A 455 11.94 -9.35 7.22
N PRO A 456 10.91 -8.49 7.27
CA PRO A 456 9.50 -8.87 7.07
C PRO A 456 9.13 -8.95 5.58
N LEU A 457 10.02 -9.48 4.75
CA LEU A 457 9.81 -9.70 3.32
C LEU A 457 9.91 -11.19 2.98
N ARG A 458 9.54 -11.54 1.74
CA ARG A 458 9.69 -12.89 1.20
C ARG A 458 10.43 -12.86 -0.13
N ILE A 459 11.33 -13.83 -0.32
CA ILE A 459 12.03 -14.05 -1.60
C ILE A 459 11.16 -14.97 -2.45
N ARG A 460 10.80 -14.49 -3.66
CA ARG A 460 9.98 -15.22 -4.64
C ARG A 460 10.62 -15.11 -6.03
N PRO A 461 11.47 -16.05 -6.41
CA PRO A 461 12.26 -15.94 -7.63
C PRO A 461 11.45 -16.10 -8.93
N TRP A 462 11.95 -15.43 -9.97
CA TRP A 462 11.70 -15.78 -11.35
C TRP A 462 12.57 -16.95 -11.77
N ILE A 463 11.98 -17.98 -12.37
CA ILE A 463 12.63 -19.17 -12.89
C ILE A 463 12.46 -19.28 -14.40
N GLN A 464 13.36 -20.07 -15.03
CA GLN A 464 13.53 -20.13 -16.47
C GLN A 464 12.64 -21.21 -17.09
N ASP A 465 11.80 -20.84 -18.08
CA ASP A 465 11.14 -21.80 -18.98
C ASP A 465 11.39 -21.42 -20.44
N PHE A 466 12.66 -21.26 -20.80
CA PHE A 466 13.09 -20.88 -22.15
C PHE A 466 14.50 -21.40 -22.43
N GLY A 467 14.83 -21.58 -23.71
CA GLY A 467 16.20 -21.85 -24.18
C GLY A 467 16.83 -20.63 -24.83
N LEU A 468 18.16 -20.56 -24.83
CA LEU A 468 18.93 -19.55 -25.57
C LEU A 468 19.68 -20.22 -26.73
N PRO A 469 19.90 -19.50 -27.86
CA PRO A 469 20.71 -19.98 -28.96
C PRO A 469 22.10 -20.41 -28.49
N GLY A 470 22.57 -21.58 -28.94
CA GLY A 470 23.87 -22.14 -28.57
C GLY A 470 23.92 -22.83 -27.20
N MET A 471 22.83 -22.83 -26.43
CA MET A 471 22.70 -23.61 -25.20
C MET A 471 21.88 -24.89 -25.43
N ARG A 472 21.99 -25.85 -24.51
CA ARG A 472 21.18 -27.07 -24.56
C ARG A 472 19.67 -26.74 -24.41
N THR A 473 18.85 -27.64 -24.92
CA THR A 473 17.38 -27.53 -24.73
C THR A 473 17.03 -27.62 -23.25
N TYR A 474 16.24 -26.69 -22.80
CA TYR A 474 15.70 -26.65 -21.43
C TYR A 474 14.44 -27.53 -21.35
N THR A 475 14.35 -28.39 -20.34
CA THR A 475 13.35 -29.45 -20.26
C THR A 475 12.47 -29.33 -19.04
N ALA A 476 11.39 -30.12 -18.98
CA ALA A 476 10.55 -30.22 -17.79
C ALA A 476 11.34 -30.68 -16.54
N ALA A 477 12.37 -31.50 -16.71
CA ALA A 477 13.23 -31.93 -15.60
C ALA A 477 14.07 -30.78 -15.05
N ASP A 478 14.54 -29.87 -15.91
CA ASP A 478 15.30 -28.69 -15.50
C ASP A 478 14.41 -27.70 -14.71
N LEU A 479 13.22 -27.42 -15.22
CA LEU A 479 12.26 -26.55 -14.53
C LEU A 479 11.85 -27.14 -13.17
N ARG A 480 11.66 -28.47 -13.07
CA ARG A 480 11.43 -29.14 -11.79
C ARG A 480 12.64 -29.09 -10.85
N ALA A 481 13.85 -29.13 -11.38
CA ALA A 481 15.08 -28.97 -10.59
C ALA A 481 15.18 -27.56 -10.01
N GLU A 482 14.79 -26.53 -10.78
CA GLU A 482 14.65 -25.16 -10.27
C GLU A 482 13.61 -25.08 -9.15
N MET A 483 12.40 -25.57 -9.36
CA MET A 483 11.33 -25.58 -8.34
C MET A 483 11.76 -26.30 -7.06
N LYS A 484 12.49 -27.43 -7.19
CA LYS A 484 13.06 -28.12 -6.03
C LYS A 484 14.04 -27.25 -5.27
N ALA A 485 14.94 -26.53 -5.95
CA ALA A 485 15.88 -25.63 -5.31
C ALA A 485 15.16 -24.50 -4.55
N LEU A 486 14.04 -23.97 -5.10
CA LEU A 486 13.21 -22.99 -4.42
C LEU A 486 12.57 -23.56 -3.14
N HIS A 487 11.98 -24.75 -3.24
CA HIS A 487 11.38 -25.44 -2.10
C HIS A 487 12.40 -25.69 -0.98
N ASP A 488 13.57 -26.24 -1.30
CA ASP A 488 14.65 -26.55 -0.35
C ASP A 488 15.22 -25.30 0.33
N ASN A 489 15.00 -24.12 -0.23
CA ASN A 489 15.40 -22.82 0.32
C ASN A 489 14.23 -21.98 0.84
N HIS A 490 13.04 -22.56 1.04
CA HIS A 490 11.85 -21.91 1.62
C HIS A 490 11.42 -20.64 0.87
N ALA A 491 11.56 -20.60 -0.46
CA ALA A 491 11.06 -19.50 -1.27
C ALA A 491 9.53 -19.35 -1.12
N ALA A 492 9.05 -18.10 -1.18
CA ALA A 492 7.62 -17.78 -1.04
C ALA A 492 6.80 -18.02 -2.31
N GLY A 493 7.18 -19.00 -3.10
CA GLY A 493 6.61 -19.33 -4.40
C GLY A 493 7.60 -19.09 -5.53
N TRP A 494 7.07 -18.97 -6.73
CA TRP A 494 7.84 -18.75 -7.94
C TRP A 494 7.03 -18.05 -9.03
N MET A 495 7.74 -17.46 -9.96
CA MET A 495 7.19 -16.92 -11.19
C MET A 495 7.97 -17.49 -12.37
N ILE A 496 7.28 -17.99 -13.39
CA ILE A 496 7.91 -18.59 -14.56
C ILE A 496 7.98 -17.58 -15.69
N TRP A 497 9.19 -17.33 -16.16
CA TRP A 497 9.44 -16.48 -17.31
C TRP A 497 9.51 -17.30 -18.61
N ASN A 498 8.62 -16.98 -19.53
CA ASN A 498 8.70 -17.34 -20.95
C ASN A 498 8.13 -16.16 -21.76
N ALA A 499 8.99 -15.50 -22.53
CA ALA A 499 8.61 -14.30 -23.28
C ALA A 499 7.47 -14.53 -24.30
N ALA A 500 7.32 -15.76 -24.79
CA ALA A 500 6.25 -16.15 -25.72
C ALA A 500 5.01 -16.72 -25.01
N ALA A 501 4.98 -16.72 -23.67
CA ALA A 501 3.93 -17.33 -22.84
C ALA A 501 3.63 -18.80 -23.19
N ARG A 502 4.64 -19.55 -23.59
CA ARG A 502 4.56 -20.98 -23.93
C ARG A 502 5.24 -21.80 -22.83
N PHE A 503 4.43 -22.36 -21.93
CA PHE A 503 4.94 -23.01 -20.73
C PHE A 503 5.04 -24.52 -20.86
N THR A 504 6.06 -25.09 -20.23
CA THR A 504 6.31 -26.53 -20.15
C THR A 504 5.36 -27.16 -19.12
N THR A 505 4.11 -27.37 -19.51
CA THR A 505 3.01 -27.82 -18.63
C THR A 505 3.31 -29.14 -17.92
N ALA A 506 4.12 -30.03 -18.51
CA ALA A 506 4.55 -31.27 -17.88
C ALA A 506 5.35 -31.05 -16.57
N ALA A 507 5.97 -29.88 -16.40
CA ALA A 507 6.67 -29.52 -15.17
C ALA A 507 5.74 -28.95 -14.10
N LEU A 508 4.57 -28.45 -14.48
CA LEU A 508 3.63 -27.70 -13.62
C LEU A 508 2.60 -28.60 -12.91
N SER A 509 2.50 -29.88 -13.31
CA SER A 509 1.53 -30.81 -12.77
C SER A 509 2.17 -31.74 -11.75
N GLY A 510 1.48 -31.92 -10.61
CA GLY A 510 1.91 -32.78 -9.49
C GLY A 510 2.84 -32.09 -8.50
N PRO A 511 3.03 -32.67 -7.30
CA PRO A 511 3.78 -32.05 -6.22
C PRO A 511 5.20 -31.72 -6.64
N VAL A 512 5.69 -30.55 -6.23
CA VAL A 512 7.10 -30.23 -6.34
C VAL A 512 7.88 -31.26 -5.51
N PRO A 513 9.00 -31.84 -6.03
CA PRO A 513 9.77 -32.80 -5.27
C PRO A 513 10.16 -32.24 -3.90
N GLY A 514 9.64 -32.86 -2.83
CA GLY A 514 9.82 -32.41 -1.44
C GLY A 514 8.60 -31.74 -0.81
N GLU A 515 7.60 -31.30 -1.58
CA GLU A 515 6.31 -30.86 -1.02
C GLU A 515 5.47 -32.09 -0.62
N ASN A 516 5.15 -32.20 0.67
CA ASN A 516 4.04 -33.05 1.07
C ASN A 516 2.76 -32.45 0.51
N SER A 517 2.01 -33.23 -0.26
CA SER A 517 0.71 -32.86 -0.85
C SER A 517 -0.36 -32.65 0.23
N GLY A 518 -0.24 -31.57 0.98
CA GLY A 518 -1.36 -31.04 1.73
C GLY A 518 -2.40 -30.47 0.77
N PRO A 519 -3.70 -30.54 1.06
CA PRO A 519 -4.74 -30.07 0.17
C PRO A 519 -4.51 -28.58 -0.15
N ILE A 520 -4.36 -28.28 -1.43
CA ILE A 520 -4.41 -26.90 -1.96
C ILE A 520 -5.83 -26.41 -1.66
N THR A 521 -5.97 -25.59 -0.62
CA THR A 521 -7.25 -24.96 -0.32
C THR A 521 -7.53 -23.99 -1.49
N SER A 522 -8.40 -24.42 -2.41
CA SER A 522 -9.01 -23.58 -3.42
C SER A 522 -9.47 -22.28 -2.78
N MET A 523 -9.26 -21.14 -3.46
CA MET A 523 -9.77 -19.85 -3.07
C MET A 523 -11.31 -19.85 -3.12
N ALA A 524 -11.96 -20.38 -2.08
CA ALA A 524 -13.33 -20.00 -1.81
C ALA A 524 -13.32 -18.59 -1.17
N PRO A 525 -14.16 -17.66 -1.61
CA PRO A 525 -14.33 -16.39 -0.91
C PRO A 525 -14.68 -16.68 0.55
N ALA A 526 -14.11 -15.90 1.47
CA ALA A 526 -14.45 -15.99 2.89
C ALA A 526 -15.98 -15.97 3.02
N PRO A 527 -16.59 -16.90 3.81
CA PRO A 527 -18.02 -16.89 3.99
C PRO A 527 -18.42 -15.54 4.59
N SER A 528 -19.24 -14.80 3.88
CA SER A 528 -19.97 -13.65 4.42
C SER A 528 -20.64 -14.14 5.71
N ALA A 529 -20.40 -13.46 6.83
CA ALA A 529 -21.03 -13.78 8.11
C ALA A 529 -22.56 -13.78 7.92
N ALA A 530 -23.13 -14.96 7.74
CA ALA A 530 -24.57 -15.14 7.73
C ALA A 530 -25.08 -14.79 9.13
N SER A 531 -25.95 -13.81 9.20
CA SER A 531 -26.72 -13.48 10.38
C SER A 531 -27.45 -14.74 10.86
N SER A 532 -27.00 -15.32 11.98
CA SER A 532 -27.74 -16.37 12.69
C SER A 532 -28.98 -15.71 13.32
N SER A 533 -30.09 -15.74 12.63
CA SER A 533 -31.40 -15.53 13.23
C SER A 533 -31.71 -16.77 14.09
N SER A 534 -31.57 -16.62 15.40
CA SER A 534 -32.06 -17.59 16.37
C SER A 534 -33.58 -17.64 16.33
N THR A 535 -34.17 -18.65 15.73
CA THR A 535 -35.56 -19.02 15.94
C THR A 535 -35.69 -19.73 17.29
N ILE A 536 -36.38 -19.08 18.21
CA ILE A 536 -36.81 -19.66 19.49
C ILE A 536 -37.91 -20.69 19.15
N PRO A 537 -37.84 -21.95 19.64
CA PRO A 537 -38.95 -22.85 19.51
C PRO A 537 -40.02 -22.51 20.57
N SER A 538 -41.23 -22.18 20.14
CA SER A 538 -42.40 -22.06 20.99
C SER A 538 -42.82 -23.45 21.45
N SER A 539 -42.70 -23.75 22.75
CA SER A 539 -43.39 -24.86 23.40
C SER A 539 -44.82 -24.43 23.69
N SER A 540 -45.81 -25.17 23.17
CA SER A 540 -47.18 -25.16 23.65
C SER A 540 -47.52 -26.55 24.19
N PRO A 541 -48.31 -26.65 25.26
CA PRO A 541 -48.52 -27.88 26.00
C PRO A 541 -49.78 -28.65 25.50
N GLN A 542 -49.62 -29.96 25.41
CA GLN A 542 -50.61 -30.96 25.84
C GLN A 542 -49.93 -32.32 26.03
#